data_a8468c7cfda67d15566a1ae56e712a6f
#
_entry.id   a8468c7cfda67d15566a1ae56e712a6f
#
_cell.length_a   1.000
_cell.length_b   1.000
_cell.length_c   1.000
_cell.angle_alpha   90.00
_cell.angle_beta   90.00
_cell.angle_gamma   90.00
#
_symmetry.space_group_name_H-M   'P 1'
#
loop_
_entity.id
_entity.type
_entity.pdbx_description
1 polymer ?
#
loop_
_entity_poly.entity_id
_entity_poly.type
_entity_poly.pdbx_seq_one_letter_code
_entity_poly.pdbx_strand_id
1 'polypeptide(L)'
;MNFNKRIHLLALAMVLCAYEACKTPSLVQSPNVKNAPGSYAQPGDTSSSATIRWREFFKDPYLISLIDTALQNNQELAIALQEVEIARNEIRIRKGQLLPKAEAGLGAGMEKVGRYTSQGAGDASTDITPGREVPEWLPDYRAGIFASWEADIWKKLRNGRQAAVTRYLSTAEGRNFV
;
A
#
# COMPACT_ATOMS: atom_id res chain seq x y z
N MET A 1 -23.83 -45.78 -21.05
CA MET A 1 -22.94 -44.82 -20.33
C MET A 1 -23.62 -44.46 -19.04
N ASN A 2 -23.09 -44.93 -17.89
CA ASN A 2 -23.74 -44.89 -16.59
C ASN A 2 -24.00 -43.46 -16.11
N PHE A 3 -25.18 -43.20 -15.53
CA PHE A 3 -25.63 -41.90 -15.00
C PHE A 3 -24.57 -41.24 -14.09
N ASN A 4 -23.94 -41.99 -13.23
CA ASN A 4 -22.86 -41.52 -12.34
C ASN A 4 -21.64 -40.99 -13.10
N LYS A 5 -21.23 -41.57 -14.20
CA LYS A 5 -20.11 -41.08 -15.03
C LYS A 5 -20.42 -39.72 -15.66
N ARG A 6 -21.68 -39.46 -16.02
CA ARG A 6 -22.10 -38.15 -16.54
C ARG A 6 -22.06 -37.07 -15.48
N ILE A 7 -22.45 -37.39 -14.23
CA ILE A 7 -22.38 -36.44 -13.11
C ILE A 7 -20.93 -36.07 -12.79
N HIS A 8 -20.02 -37.06 -12.75
CA HIS A 8 -18.61 -36.79 -12.51
C HIS A 8 -17.94 -35.99 -13.65
N LEU A 9 -18.33 -36.23 -14.91
CA LEU A 9 -17.87 -35.44 -16.03
C LEU A 9 -18.37 -33.99 -15.98
N LEU A 10 -19.65 -33.77 -15.61
CA LEU A 10 -20.20 -32.42 -15.44
C LEU A 10 -19.55 -31.69 -14.27
N ALA A 11 -19.32 -32.36 -13.15
CA ALA A 11 -18.62 -31.77 -11.99
C ALA A 11 -17.17 -31.41 -12.35
N LEU A 12 -16.46 -32.27 -13.08
CA LEU A 12 -15.10 -31.99 -13.55
C LEU A 12 -15.05 -30.81 -14.53
N ALA A 13 -16.00 -30.73 -15.47
CA ALA A 13 -16.12 -29.61 -16.40
C ALA A 13 -16.42 -28.29 -15.68
N MET A 14 -17.28 -28.31 -14.64
CA MET A 14 -17.60 -27.12 -13.83
C MET A 14 -16.39 -26.63 -13.03
N VAL A 15 -15.57 -27.55 -12.50
CA VAL A 15 -14.30 -27.21 -11.82
C VAL A 15 -13.30 -26.62 -12.80
N LEU A 16 -13.15 -27.19 -14.01
CA LEU A 16 -12.26 -26.68 -15.04
C LEU A 16 -12.68 -25.27 -15.51
N CYS A 17 -13.98 -25.00 -15.69
CA CYS A 17 -14.47 -23.65 -16.02
C CYS A 17 -14.23 -22.62 -14.91
N ALA A 18 -14.20 -23.04 -13.65
CA ALA A 18 -13.91 -22.13 -12.53
C ALA A 18 -12.45 -21.64 -12.53
N TYR A 19 -11.52 -22.39 -13.09
CA TYR A 19 -10.11 -21.98 -13.18
C TYR A 19 -9.84 -20.90 -14.22
N GLU A 20 -10.67 -20.75 -15.25
CA GLU A 20 -10.49 -19.72 -16.29
C GLU A 20 -11.07 -18.36 -15.92
N ALA A 21 -11.93 -18.27 -14.88
CA ALA A 21 -12.70 -17.07 -14.54
C ALA A 21 -11.89 -15.95 -13.87
N CYS A 22 -10.63 -16.17 -13.48
CA CYS A 22 -9.83 -15.23 -12.69
C CYS A 22 -8.57 -14.76 -13.43
N LYS A 23 -8.69 -14.27 -14.67
CA LYS A 23 -7.59 -13.51 -15.27
C LYS A 23 -7.57 -12.11 -14.67
N THR A 24 -6.59 -11.82 -13.82
CA THR A 24 -6.26 -10.46 -13.41
C THR A 24 -5.94 -9.64 -14.65
N PRO A 25 -6.55 -8.44 -14.84
CA PRO A 25 -6.22 -7.59 -15.97
C PRO A 25 -4.71 -7.31 -15.98
N SER A 26 -4.09 -7.42 -17.14
CA SER A 26 -2.70 -7.04 -17.32
C SER A 26 -2.56 -5.55 -17.03
N LEU A 27 -1.46 -5.17 -16.37
CA LEU A 27 -1.14 -3.76 -16.19
C LEU A 27 -1.14 -3.09 -17.56
N VAL A 28 -1.93 -2.01 -17.67
CA VAL A 28 -1.88 -1.14 -18.84
C VAL A 28 -0.46 -0.57 -18.88
N GLN A 29 0.33 -1.01 -19.87
CA GLN A 29 1.62 -0.37 -20.12
C GLN A 29 1.33 1.07 -20.53
N SER A 30 2.02 2.00 -19.88
CA SER A 30 1.97 3.40 -20.29
C SER A 30 2.21 3.47 -21.81
N PRO A 31 1.32 4.14 -22.57
CA PRO A 31 1.57 4.31 -23.99
C PRO A 31 2.97 4.91 -24.15
N ASN A 32 3.76 4.34 -25.06
CA ASN A 32 5.07 4.89 -25.40
C ASN A 32 4.89 6.38 -25.64
N VAL A 33 5.47 7.19 -24.77
CA VAL A 33 5.51 8.64 -24.97
C VAL A 33 6.16 8.83 -26.34
N LYS A 34 5.36 9.24 -27.33
CA LYS A 34 5.91 9.57 -28.64
C LYS A 34 6.93 10.66 -28.40
N ASN A 35 8.19 10.37 -28.69
CA ASN A 35 9.22 11.40 -28.63
C ASN A 35 8.75 12.58 -29.48
N ALA A 36 8.88 13.78 -28.96
CA ALA A 36 8.58 14.98 -29.71
C ALA A 36 9.38 14.93 -31.04
N PRO A 37 8.80 15.41 -32.14
CA PRO A 37 9.52 15.45 -33.41
C PRO A 37 10.87 16.14 -33.24
N GLY A 38 11.94 15.57 -33.74
CA GLY A 38 13.29 16.11 -33.60
C GLY A 38 13.52 17.46 -34.32
N SER A 39 12.56 17.86 -35.17
CA SER A 39 12.56 19.17 -35.82
C SER A 39 11.14 19.58 -36.22
N TYR A 40 10.84 20.85 -36.14
CA TYR A 40 9.65 21.44 -36.75
C TYR A 40 9.93 21.69 -38.25
N ALA A 41 8.85 21.67 -39.07
CA ALA A 41 8.92 21.67 -40.54
C ALA A 41 9.53 22.90 -41.21
N GLN A 42 10.14 23.85 -40.48
CA GLN A 42 10.89 24.96 -41.05
C GLN A 42 12.41 24.69 -40.96
N PRO A 43 13.15 24.89 -42.08
CA PRO A 43 14.59 24.83 -42.08
C PRO A 43 15.14 26.06 -41.32
N GLY A 44 15.35 25.92 -40.03
CA GLY A 44 15.86 26.90 -39.12
C GLY A 44 16.67 26.22 -38.01
N ASP A 45 17.31 27.01 -37.19
CA ASP A 45 18.09 26.56 -36.06
C ASP A 45 17.41 25.39 -35.30
N THR A 46 18.04 24.22 -35.30
CA THR A 46 17.60 23.01 -34.62
C THR A 46 17.97 23.00 -33.15
N SER A 47 18.60 24.07 -32.63
CA SER A 47 18.93 24.17 -31.22
C SER A 47 17.66 24.35 -30.37
N SER A 48 17.29 23.31 -29.58
CA SER A 48 16.18 23.40 -28.66
C SER A 48 16.58 24.19 -27.41
N SER A 49 16.01 25.37 -27.23
CA SER A 49 16.22 26.17 -26.02
C SER A 49 15.65 25.47 -24.75
N ALA A 50 14.76 24.50 -24.93
CA ALA A 50 14.18 23.73 -23.83
C ALA A 50 15.18 22.81 -23.11
N THR A 51 16.34 22.52 -23.74
CA THR A 51 17.41 21.71 -23.13
C THR A 51 18.45 22.55 -22.37
N ILE A 52 18.40 23.87 -22.57
CA ILE A 52 19.35 24.80 -21.91
C ILE A 52 18.89 25.01 -20.47
N ARG A 53 19.81 24.87 -19.54
CA ARG A 53 19.52 25.18 -18.14
C ARG A 53 19.29 26.68 -17.99
N TRP A 54 18.32 27.08 -17.15
CA TRP A 54 17.98 28.48 -16.95
C TRP A 54 19.18 29.35 -16.55
N ARG A 55 20.16 28.83 -15.78
CA ARG A 55 21.41 29.51 -15.43
C ARG A 55 22.32 29.79 -16.62
N GLU A 56 22.23 29.00 -17.66
CA GLU A 56 22.99 29.17 -18.92
C GLU A 56 22.23 30.08 -19.87
N PHE A 57 20.90 30.07 -19.79
CA PHE A 57 20.03 30.92 -20.59
C PHE A 57 20.09 32.39 -20.17
N PHE A 58 20.00 32.69 -18.87
CA PHE A 58 20.09 34.03 -18.33
C PHE A 58 21.59 34.39 -18.09
N LYS A 59 22.02 35.56 -18.56
CA LYS A 59 23.40 36.04 -18.43
C LYS A 59 23.57 37.12 -17.37
N ASP A 60 22.47 37.72 -16.91
CA ASP A 60 22.50 38.77 -15.88
C ASP A 60 22.71 38.14 -14.49
N PRO A 61 23.82 38.47 -13.77
CA PRO A 61 24.11 37.90 -12.45
C PRO A 61 23.11 38.34 -11.38
N TYR A 62 22.52 39.54 -11.50
CA TYR A 62 21.50 39.99 -10.55
C TYR A 62 20.19 39.21 -10.69
N LEU A 63 19.79 38.94 -11.94
CA LEU A 63 18.62 38.11 -12.22
C LEU A 63 18.83 36.68 -11.71
N ILE A 64 20.00 36.08 -11.93
CA ILE A 64 20.35 34.75 -11.44
C ILE A 64 20.25 34.71 -9.90
N SER A 65 20.84 35.70 -9.22
CA SER A 65 20.78 35.79 -7.76
C SER A 65 19.34 35.92 -7.24
N LEU A 66 18.50 36.70 -7.93
CA LEU A 66 17.10 36.88 -7.57
C LEU A 66 16.31 35.58 -7.74
N ILE A 67 16.51 34.84 -8.83
CA ILE A 67 15.87 33.54 -9.07
C ILE A 67 16.32 32.54 -8.00
N ASP A 68 17.61 32.47 -7.66
CA ASP A 68 18.11 31.60 -6.60
C ASP A 68 17.46 31.89 -5.26
N THR A 69 17.33 33.18 -4.91
CA THR A 69 16.67 33.59 -3.67
C THR A 69 15.18 33.20 -3.68
N ALA A 70 14.51 33.39 -4.81
CA ALA A 70 13.11 33.01 -4.97
C ALA A 70 12.93 31.49 -4.81
N LEU A 71 13.75 30.68 -5.46
CA LEU A 71 13.69 29.22 -5.36
C LEU A 71 13.99 28.69 -3.94
N GLN A 72 14.94 29.32 -3.23
CA GLN A 72 15.26 28.94 -1.85
C GLN A 72 14.13 29.27 -0.86
N ASN A 73 13.34 30.29 -1.15
CA ASN A 73 12.23 30.73 -0.28
C ASN A 73 10.85 30.35 -0.82
N ASN A 74 10.79 29.54 -1.88
CA ASN A 74 9.53 29.09 -2.47
C ASN A 74 8.90 27.99 -1.60
N GLN A 75 7.83 28.33 -0.91
CA GLN A 75 7.09 27.40 -0.06
C GLN A 75 6.35 26.34 -0.87
N GLU A 76 5.90 26.63 -2.08
CA GLU A 76 5.27 25.64 -2.97
C GLU A 76 6.26 24.56 -3.38
N LEU A 77 7.49 24.96 -3.70
CA LEU A 77 8.58 24.01 -3.96
C LEU A 77 8.87 23.15 -2.73
N ALA A 78 8.88 23.76 -1.53
CA ALA A 78 9.07 23.00 -0.29
C ALA A 78 7.94 21.98 -0.05
N ILE A 79 6.69 22.34 -0.33
CA ILE A 79 5.54 21.41 -0.27
C ILE A 79 5.71 20.29 -1.29
N ALA A 80 6.01 20.61 -2.55
CA ALA A 80 6.22 19.61 -3.59
C ALA A 80 7.33 18.62 -3.24
N LEU A 81 8.41 19.06 -2.61
CA LEU A 81 9.48 18.18 -2.11
C LEU A 81 8.97 17.24 -1.01
N GLN A 82 8.12 17.71 -0.09
CA GLN A 82 7.51 16.85 0.93
C GLN A 82 6.56 15.83 0.31
N GLU A 83 5.80 16.19 -0.70
CA GLU A 83 4.93 15.25 -1.43
C GLU A 83 5.74 14.13 -2.11
N VAL A 84 6.90 14.44 -2.67
CA VAL A 84 7.83 13.44 -3.22
C VAL A 84 8.29 12.46 -2.13
N GLU A 85 8.64 12.96 -0.93
CA GLU A 85 9.05 12.11 0.20
C GLU A 85 7.89 11.27 0.73
N ILE A 86 6.68 11.80 0.78
CA ILE A 86 5.46 11.04 1.14
C ILE A 86 5.26 9.90 0.14
N ALA A 87 5.30 10.18 -1.15
CA ALA A 87 5.14 9.16 -2.20
C ALA A 87 6.24 8.09 -2.13
N ARG A 88 7.48 8.49 -1.81
CA ARG A 88 8.60 7.56 -1.59
C ARG A 88 8.38 6.65 -0.38
N ASN A 89 7.86 7.19 0.71
CA ASN A 89 7.55 6.41 1.91
C ASN A 89 6.39 5.44 1.67
N GLU A 90 5.41 5.79 0.83
CA GLU A 90 4.33 4.87 0.42
C GLU A 90 4.90 3.61 -0.26
N ILE A 91 5.94 3.72 -1.09
CA ILE A 91 6.62 2.56 -1.68
C ILE A 91 7.20 1.65 -0.58
N ARG A 92 7.78 2.24 0.48
CA ARG A 92 8.34 1.47 1.61
C ARG A 92 7.25 0.74 2.39
N ILE A 93 6.11 1.40 2.63
CA ILE A 93 4.94 0.81 3.27
C ILE A 93 4.44 -0.39 2.44
N ARG A 94 4.23 -0.22 1.14
CA ARG A 94 3.80 -1.30 0.24
C ARG A 94 4.80 -2.45 0.16
N LYS A 95 6.09 -2.15 0.21
CA LYS A 95 7.13 -3.19 0.30
C LYS A 95 7.06 -3.95 1.63
N GLY A 96 6.80 -3.26 2.74
CA GLY A 96 6.64 -3.87 4.05
C GLY A 96 5.47 -4.85 4.12
N GLN A 97 4.38 -4.59 3.41
CA GLN A 97 3.21 -5.47 3.35
C GLN A 97 3.48 -6.85 2.71
N LEU A 98 4.58 -6.99 1.95
CA LEU A 98 5.01 -8.28 1.38
C LEU A 98 5.77 -9.15 2.39
N LEU A 99 6.16 -8.59 3.53
CA LEU A 99 6.95 -9.28 4.55
C LEU A 99 6.04 -9.83 5.65
N PRO A 100 6.44 -10.91 6.34
CA PRO A 100 5.77 -11.35 7.55
C PRO A 100 5.76 -10.23 8.61
N LYS A 101 4.64 -10.09 9.31
CA LYS A 101 4.50 -9.20 10.46
C LYS A 101 4.60 -10.03 11.73
N ALA A 102 5.36 -9.53 12.70
CA ALA A 102 5.40 -10.09 14.03
C ALA A 102 4.96 -9.01 15.03
N GLU A 103 4.04 -9.37 15.89
CA GLU A 103 3.46 -8.49 16.91
C GLU A 103 3.61 -9.17 18.26
N ALA A 104 4.08 -8.42 19.28
CA ALA A 104 4.07 -8.85 20.66
C ALA A 104 2.98 -8.09 21.40
N GLY A 105 2.10 -8.83 22.07
CA GLY A 105 0.99 -8.26 22.83
C GLY A 105 1.07 -8.65 24.29
N LEU A 106 0.86 -7.68 25.17
CA LEU A 106 0.62 -7.86 26.59
C LEU A 106 -0.74 -7.25 26.90
N GLY A 107 -1.58 -7.98 27.58
CA GLY A 107 -2.89 -7.52 28.01
C GLY A 107 -3.14 -7.86 29.45
N ALA A 108 -3.78 -6.95 30.16
CA ALA A 108 -4.32 -7.19 31.49
C ALA A 108 -5.77 -6.69 31.51
N GLY A 109 -6.67 -7.50 32.00
CA GLY A 109 -8.08 -7.17 32.09
C GLY A 109 -8.72 -7.82 33.30
N MET A 110 -9.96 -7.44 33.52
CA MET A 110 -10.83 -8.10 34.52
C MET A 110 -12.12 -8.48 33.82
N GLU A 111 -12.53 -9.71 33.96
CA GLU A 111 -13.81 -10.23 33.47
C GLU A 111 -14.80 -10.28 34.63
N LYS A 112 -16.03 -9.80 34.35
CA LYS A 112 -17.17 -9.95 35.26
C LYS A 112 -18.35 -10.42 34.47
N VAL A 113 -18.81 -11.64 34.80
CA VAL A 113 -20.02 -12.24 34.22
C VAL A 113 -21.25 -11.72 34.98
N GLY A 114 -22.34 -11.47 34.24
CA GLY A 114 -23.61 -11.08 34.87
C GLY A 114 -24.13 -12.21 35.78
N ARG A 115 -24.37 -11.90 37.06
CA ARG A 115 -24.76 -12.90 38.08
C ARG A 115 -26.01 -13.68 37.71
N TYR A 116 -26.95 -13.07 37.01
CA TYR A 116 -28.24 -13.69 36.63
C TYR A 116 -28.22 -14.29 35.22
N THR A 117 -27.03 -14.48 34.61
CA THR A 117 -26.87 -15.25 33.39
C THR A 117 -26.66 -16.74 33.73
N SER A 118 -26.82 -17.65 32.77
CA SER A 118 -26.53 -19.07 32.96
C SER A 118 -25.09 -19.32 33.41
N GLN A 119 -24.13 -18.55 32.90
CA GLN A 119 -22.72 -18.62 33.29
C GLN A 119 -22.52 -18.08 34.70
N GLY A 120 -23.06 -16.92 35.07
CA GLY A 120 -22.89 -16.35 36.39
C GLY A 120 -23.59 -17.14 37.49
N ALA A 121 -24.71 -17.81 37.17
CA ALA A 121 -25.37 -18.77 38.11
C ALA A 121 -24.50 -20.03 38.28
N GLY A 122 -23.83 -20.50 37.23
CA GLY A 122 -22.85 -21.58 37.29
C GLY A 122 -21.66 -21.24 38.16
N ASP A 123 -21.06 -20.05 37.92
CA ASP A 123 -19.90 -19.55 38.67
C ASP A 123 -20.21 -19.41 40.18
N ALA A 124 -21.46 -18.99 40.52
CA ALA A 124 -21.88 -18.86 41.90
C ALA A 124 -22.12 -20.21 42.62
N SER A 125 -22.22 -21.30 41.89
CA SER A 125 -22.41 -22.65 42.41
C SER A 125 -21.18 -23.56 42.21
N THR A 126 -20.11 -23.04 41.70
CA THR A 126 -18.88 -23.80 41.38
C THR A 126 -17.68 -23.23 42.11
N ASP A 127 -16.83 -24.10 42.61
CA ASP A 127 -15.58 -23.74 43.25
C ASP A 127 -14.47 -23.62 42.20
N ILE A 128 -13.72 -22.50 42.19
CA ILE A 128 -12.52 -22.34 41.37
C ILE A 128 -11.35 -23.19 41.91
N THR A 129 -11.34 -23.40 43.23
CA THR A 129 -10.50 -24.35 43.94
C THR A 129 -11.36 -24.92 45.06
N PRO A 130 -11.14 -26.17 45.54
CA PRO A 130 -11.96 -26.78 46.60
C PRO A 130 -12.17 -25.84 47.79
N GLY A 131 -13.46 -25.57 48.10
CA GLY A 131 -13.90 -24.67 49.17
C GLY A 131 -13.80 -23.16 48.87
N ARG A 132 -13.55 -22.76 47.61
CA ARG A 132 -13.51 -21.37 47.22
C ARG A 132 -14.36 -21.11 45.98
N GLU A 133 -15.48 -20.42 46.15
CA GLU A 133 -16.36 -19.97 45.05
C GLU A 133 -15.60 -19.16 44.00
N VAL A 134 -16.04 -19.22 42.74
CA VAL A 134 -15.50 -18.38 41.65
C VAL A 134 -15.69 -16.91 42.00
N PRO A 135 -14.62 -16.08 42.05
CA PRO A 135 -14.74 -14.66 42.32
C PRO A 135 -15.58 -13.95 41.26
N GLU A 136 -16.35 -12.93 41.67
CA GLU A 136 -17.11 -12.10 40.71
C GLU A 136 -16.26 -11.40 39.67
N TRP A 137 -15.02 -11.08 40.03
CA TRP A 137 -14.04 -10.44 39.17
C TRP A 137 -12.86 -11.39 38.97
N LEU A 138 -12.68 -11.83 37.73
CA LEU A 138 -11.60 -12.69 37.36
C LEU A 138 -10.51 -11.85 36.61
N PRO A 139 -9.28 -11.80 37.12
CA PRO A 139 -8.19 -11.19 36.38
C PRO A 139 -7.84 -12.04 35.15
N ASP A 140 -7.72 -11.39 34.01
CA ASP A 140 -7.28 -12.00 32.75
C ASP A 140 -5.94 -11.37 32.32
N TYR A 141 -4.90 -12.18 32.30
CA TYR A 141 -3.58 -11.76 31.85
C TYR A 141 -3.23 -12.53 30.59
N ARG A 142 -2.88 -11.77 29.54
CA ARG A 142 -2.47 -12.33 28.25
C ARG A 142 -1.10 -11.85 27.89
N ALA A 143 -0.24 -12.77 27.49
CA ALA A 143 1.04 -12.47 26.89
C ALA A 143 1.20 -13.37 25.66
N GLY A 144 1.55 -12.77 24.52
CA GLY A 144 1.67 -13.55 23.30
C GLY A 144 2.50 -12.87 22.22
N ILE A 145 3.04 -13.69 21.33
CA ILE A 145 3.67 -13.26 20.09
C ILE A 145 2.83 -13.82 18.96
N PHE A 146 2.43 -12.96 18.05
CA PHE A 146 1.62 -13.30 16.89
C PHE A 146 2.41 -13.01 15.63
N ALA A 147 2.39 -13.92 14.69
CA ALA A 147 2.96 -13.71 13.36
C ALA A 147 1.87 -13.87 12.31
N SER A 148 1.81 -12.96 11.36
CA SER A 148 0.89 -13.01 10.24
C SER A 148 1.62 -12.69 8.93
N TRP A 149 1.23 -13.39 7.89
CA TRP A 149 1.78 -13.18 6.55
C TRP A 149 0.73 -13.48 5.48
N GLU A 150 0.58 -12.57 4.51
CA GLU A 150 -0.29 -12.74 3.36
C GLU A 150 0.55 -13.22 2.17
N ALA A 151 0.33 -14.47 1.73
CA ALA A 151 0.93 -14.97 0.51
C ALA A 151 0.30 -14.27 -0.70
N ASP A 152 1.09 -13.50 -1.46
CA ASP A 152 0.60 -12.69 -2.59
C ASP A 152 0.48 -13.52 -3.88
N ILE A 153 -0.43 -14.52 -3.87
CA ILE A 153 -0.67 -15.45 -4.98
C ILE A 153 -1.21 -14.69 -6.20
N TRP A 154 -2.14 -13.77 -5.99
CA TRP A 154 -2.83 -12.99 -7.02
C TRP A 154 -2.13 -11.68 -7.39
N LYS A 155 -0.91 -11.45 -6.91
CA LYS A 155 -0.11 -10.23 -7.15
C LYS A 155 -0.78 -8.93 -6.68
N LYS A 156 -1.74 -8.97 -5.77
CA LYS A 156 -2.43 -7.80 -5.18
C LYS A 156 -1.43 -6.83 -4.57
N LEU A 157 -0.56 -7.34 -3.69
CA LEU A 157 0.43 -6.52 -2.97
C LEU A 157 1.54 -6.03 -3.90
N ARG A 158 2.02 -6.89 -4.81
CA ARG A 158 3.03 -6.51 -5.82
C ARG A 158 2.51 -5.43 -6.76
N ASN A 159 1.26 -5.55 -7.23
CA ASN A 159 0.63 -4.54 -8.06
C ASN A 159 0.40 -3.23 -7.30
N GLY A 160 0.01 -3.30 -6.02
CA GLY A 160 -0.09 -2.13 -5.15
C GLY A 160 1.24 -1.40 -4.98
N ARG A 161 2.35 -2.14 -4.82
CA ARG A 161 3.70 -1.55 -4.81
C ARG A 161 4.04 -0.89 -6.15
N GLN A 162 3.74 -1.55 -7.28
CA GLN A 162 4.01 -0.98 -8.60
C GLN A 162 3.22 0.31 -8.84
N ALA A 163 1.96 0.37 -8.41
CA ALA A 163 1.16 1.59 -8.47
C ALA A 163 1.77 2.73 -7.63
N ALA A 164 2.31 2.42 -6.44
CA ALA A 164 3.00 3.40 -5.61
C ALA A 164 4.29 3.92 -6.28
N VAL A 165 5.05 3.05 -6.98
CA VAL A 165 6.22 3.46 -7.76
C VAL A 165 5.83 4.43 -8.87
N THR A 166 4.76 4.11 -9.61
CA THR A 166 4.27 4.99 -10.69
C THR A 166 3.81 6.35 -10.13
N ARG A 167 3.12 6.36 -8.99
CA ARG A 167 2.71 7.60 -8.31
C ARG A 167 3.93 8.43 -7.88
N TYR A 168 4.95 7.80 -7.30
CA TYR A 168 6.20 8.48 -6.94
C TYR A 168 6.85 9.15 -8.15
N LEU A 169 6.96 8.45 -9.29
CA LEU A 169 7.51 9.01 -10.52
C LEU A 169 6.68 10.21 -11.01
N SER A 170 5.35 10.10 -10.99
CA SER A 170 4.44 11.21 -11.34
C SER A 170 4.64 12.43 -10.42
N THR A 171 4.77 12.22 -9.11
CA THR A 171 4.99 13.31 -8.15
C THR A 171 6.38 13.94 -8.33
N ALA A 172 7.40 13.12 -8.60
CA ALA A 172 8.76 13.59 -8.86
C ALA A 172 8.84 14.47 -10.13
N GLU A 173 8.10 14.09 -11.19
CA GLU A 173 7.97 14.93 -12.38
C GLU A 173 7.15 16.19 -12.10
N GLY A 174 6.06 16.08 -11.31
CA GLY A 174 5.23 17.22 -10.91
C GLY A 174 6.03 18.33 -10.21
N ARG A 175 7.03 17.98 -9.40
CA ARG A 175 7.93 18.95 -8.78
C ARG A 175 8.65 19.86 -9.80
N ASN A 176 8.89 19.39 -11.01
CA ASN A 176 9.60 20.15 -12.04
C ASN A 176 8.74 21.26 -12.65
N PHE A 177 7.42 21.32 -12.32
CA PHE A 177 6.50 22.37 -12.75
C PHE A 177 6.37 23.53 -11.75
N VAL A 178 6.86 23.35 -10.54
CA VAL A 178 6.87 24.36 -9.47
C VAL A 178 8.21 25.09 -9.43
#